data_5477ca2e2374323f4eb7571441306503
#
_entry.id   5477ca2e2374323f4eb7571441306503
#
_cell.length_a   1.000
_cell.length_b   1.000
_cell.length_c   1.000
_cell.angle_alpha   90.00
_cell.angle_beta   90.00
_cell.angle_gamma   90.00
#
_symmetry.space_group_name_H-M   'P 1'
#
loop_
_entity.id
_entity.type
_entity.pdbx_description
1 polymer ?
#
loop_
_entity_poly.entity_id
_entity_poly.type
_entity_poly.pdbx_seq_one_letter_code
_entity_poly.pdbx_strand_id
1 'polypeptide(L)'
;AESYPARCSGGQQQRIAIARALALDPEVMLFDEPTSALDPELGLEVLAVMRELASSGMTMIVVTHEMSFAENVSENVMIMADGDVLEYGPSREVMRNPQKERTKRFLKAVTDR
;
A
#
# COMPACT_ATOMS: atom_id res chain seq x y z
N ALA A 1 2.56 -15.93 17.08
CA ALA A 1 3.25 -14.99 16.22
C ALA A 1 4.66 -14.76 16.71
N GLU A 2 5.53 -14.59 15.78
CA GLU A 2 6.91 -14.32 16.08
C GLU A 2 7.07 -12.90 16.58
N SER A 3 7.83 -12.75 17.65
CA SER A 3 8.15 -11.40 18.09
C SER A 3 9.35 -10.91 17.29
N TYR A 4 9.35 -9.62 17.03
CA TYR A 4 10.47 -9.00 16.33
C TYR A 4 11.58 -8.70 17.31
N PRO A 5 12.83 -8.73 16.87
CA PRO A 5 13.92 -8.30 17.74
C PRO A 5 13.66 -6.87 18.21
N ALA A 6 13.82 -6.63 19.50
CA ALA A 6 13.51 -5.33 20.09
C ALA A 6 14.38 -4.19 19.53
N ARG A 7 15.54 -4.53 18.98
CA ARG A 7 16.47 -3.52 18.46
C ARG A 7 16.25 -3.16 17.02
N CYS A 8 15.35 -3.88 16.33
CA CYS A 8 15.09 -3.55 14.93
C CYS A 8 14.28 -2.27 14.83
N SER A 9 14.61 -1.44 13.85
CA SER A 9 13.80 -0.28 13.53
C SER A 9 12.46 -0.74 12.96
N GLY A 10 11.49 0.16 12.89
CA GLY A 10 10.20 -0.16 12.30
C GLY A 10 10.32 -0.67 10.87
N GLY A 11 11.22 -0.07 10.07
CA GLY A 11 11.44 -0.51 8.70
C GLY A 11 12.05 -1.90 8.62
N GLN A 12 13.00 -2.19 9.51
CA GLN A 12 13.60 -3.52 9.56
C GLN A 12 12.58 -4.57 9.99
N GLN A 13 11.73 -4.24 10.94
CA GLN A 13 10.67 -5.14 11.39
C GLN A 13 9.70 -5.44 10.25
N GLN A 14 9.34 -4.44 9.46
CA GLN A 14 8.47 -4.64 8.31
C GLN A 14 9.13 -5.54 7.26
N ARG A 15 10.40 -5.33 6.97
CA ARG A 15 11.11 -6.17 6.01
C ARG A 15 11.22 -7.61 6.50
N ILE A 16 11.44 -7.81 7.78
CA ILE A 16 11.47 -9.15 8.37
C ILE A 16 10.10 -9.82 8.24
N ALA A 17 9.05 -9.08 8.51
CA ALA A 17 7.69 -9.59 8.38
C ALA A 17 7.39 -10.02 6.94
N ILE A 18 7.79 -9.21 5.97
CA ILE A 18 7.61 -9.53 4.55
C ILE A 18 8.40 -10.79 4.20
N ALA A 19 9.65 -10.90 4.63
CA ALA A 19 10.47 -12.06 4.35
C ALA A 19 9.87 -13.33 4.94
N ARG A 20 9.33 -13.26 6.15
CA ARG A 20 8.68 -14.40 6.79
C ARG A 20 7.42 -14.83 6.03
N ALA A 21 6.64 -13.87 5.60
CA ALA A 21 5.45 -14.17 4.82
C ALA A 21 5.82 -14.84 3.50
N LEU A 22 6.86 -14.34 2.83
CA LEU A 22 7.33 -14.92 1.57
C LEU A 22 7.86 -16.34 1.74
N ALA A 23 8.43 -16.65 2.89
CA ALA A 23 8.95 -17.98 3.16
C ALA A 23 7.85 -19.04 3.17
N LEU A 24 6.60 -18.64 3.32
CA LEU A 24 5.46 -19.56 3.27
C LEU A 24 4.96 -19.79 1.83
N ASP A 25 5.60 -19.16 0.85
CA ASP A 25 5.24 -19.25 -0.56
C ASP A 25 3.76 -18.95 -0.81
N PRO A 26 3.28 -17.76 -0.41
CA PRO A 26 1.86 -17.43 -0.50
C PRO A 26 1.43 -17.13 -1.92
N GLU A 27 0.16 -17.39 -2.23
CA GLU A 27 -0.42 -16.99 -3.50
C GLU A 27 -0.80 -15.52 -3.51
N VAL A 28 -1.19 -14.98 -2.35
CA VAL A 28 -1.59 -13.58 -2.21
C VAL A 28 -0.96 -13.02 -0.94
N MET A 29 -0.43 -11.81 -1.04
CA MET A 29 0.06 -11.09 0.15
C MET A 29 -0.85 -9.91 0.45
N LEU A 30 -1.16 -9.73 1.72
CA LEU A 30 -1.98 -8.64 2.19
C LEU A 30 -1.14 -7.68 3.03
N PHE A 31 -1.15 -6.40 2.66
CA PHE A 31 -0.46 -5.35 3.40
C PHE A 31 -1.49 -4.35 3.92
N ASP A 32 -1.48 -4.11 5.21
CA ASP A 32 -2.42 -3.16 5.84
C ASP A 32 -1.64 -1.97 6.38
N GLU A 33 -1.64 -0.89 5.63
CA GLU A 33 -0.95 0.35 5.95
C GLU A 33 0.50 0.11 6.40
N PRO A 34 1.31 -0.52 5.54
CA PRO A 34 2.65 -0.98 5.95
C PRO A 34 3.61 0.13 6.34
N THR A 35 3.35 1.37 5.97
CA THR A 35 4.24 2.49 6.28
C THR A 35 3.67 3.48 7.28
N SER A 36 2.47 3.23 7.81
CA SER A 36 1.76 4.22 8.64
C SER A 36 2.48 4.61 9.93
N ALA A 37 3.23 3.69 10.52
CA ALA A 37 3.94 3.96 11.77
C ALA A 37 5.43 4.25 11.58
N LEU A 38 5.88 4.38 10.34
CA LEU A 38 7.28 4.57 10.03
C LEU A 38 7.59 6.03 9.70
N ASP A 39 8.83 6.44 9.96
CA ASP A 39 9.25 7.75 9.48
C ASP A 39 9.38 7.70 7.94
N PRO A 40 9.41 8.86 7.27
CA PRO A 40 9.39 8.90 5.81
C PRO A 40 10.51 8.11 5.14
N GLU A 41 11.70 8.12 5.70
CA GLU A 41 12.84 7.42 5.12
C GLU A 41 12.66 5.92 5.16
N LEU A 42 12.25 5.39 6.31
CA LEU A 42 11.97 3.95 6.45
C LEU A 42 10.77 3.54 5.64
N GLY A 43 9.78 4.41 5.55
CA GLY A 43 8.60 4.15 4.71
C GLY A 43 8.98 3.95 3.25
N LEU A 44 9.90 4.78 2.73
CA LEU A 44 10.36 4.64 1.35
C LEU A 44 11.07 3.30 1.12
N GLU A 45 11.84 2.82 2.09
CA GLU A 45 12.50 1.53 1.97
C GLU A 45 11.49 0.39 1.88
N VAL A 46 10.45 0.43 2.70
CA VAL A 46 9.40 -0.59 2.68
C VAL A 46 8.64 -0.56 1.36
N LEU A 47 8.29 0.65 0.88
CA LEU A 47 7.60 0.78 -0.40
C LEU A 47 8.46 0.26 -1.56
N ALA A 48 9.78 0.44 -1.50
CA ALA A 48 10.67 -0.09 -2.53
C ALA A 48 10.62 -1.60 -2.57
N VAL A 49 10.61 -2.26 -1.41
CA VAL A 49 10.48 -3.72 -1.34
C VAL A 49 9.15 -4.18 -1.94
N MET A 50 8.07 -3.49 -1.60
CA MET A 50 6.75 -3.82 -2.12
C MET A 50 6.68 -3.63 -3.63
N ARG A 51 7.32 -2.59 -4.14
CA ARG A 51 7.38 -2.34 -5.59
C ARG A 51 8.11 -3.47 -6.32
N GLU A 52 9.20 -3.96 -5.74
CA GLU A 52 9.92 -5.09 -6.31
C GLU A 52 9.06 -6.35 -6.34
N LEU A 53 8.31 -6.60 -5.26
CA LEU A 53 7.41 -7.74 -5.20
C LEU A 53 6.32 -7.65 -6.26
N ALA A 54 5.75 -6.47 -6.45
CA ALA A 54 4.74 -6.25 -7.47
C ALA A 54 5.32 -6.52 -8.87
N SER A 55 6.55 -6.07 -9.11
CA SER A 55 7.23 -6.30 -10.39
C SER A 55 7.52 -7.77 -10.66
N SER A 56 7.68 -8.56 -9.61
CA SER A 56 7.96 -9.99 -9.76
C SER A 56 6.71 -10.82 -10.07
N GLY A 57 5.54 -10.19 -10.11
CA GLY A 57 4.28 -10.88 -10.42
C GLY A 57 3.51 -11.37 -9.21
N MET A 58 3.94 -11.01 -8.01
CA MET A 58 3.24 -11.38 -6.79
C MET A 58 1.86 -10.72 -6.74
N THR A 59 0.83 -11.49 -6.44
CA THR A 59 -0.51 -10.93 -6.25
C THR A 59 -0.58 -10.30 -4.86
N MET A 60 -0.95 -9.01 -4.83
CA MET A 60 -0.93 -8.24 -3.60
C MET A 60 -2.20 -7.41 -3.44
N ILE A 61 -2.67 -7.33 -2.19
CA ILE A 61 -3.72 -6.39 -1.82
C ILE A 61 -3.09 -5.45 -0.79
N VAL A 62 -3.12 -4.15 -1.08
CA VAL A 62 -2.46 -3.15 -0.23
C VAL A 62 -3.47 -2.10 0.20
N VAL A 63 -3.63 -1.96 1.52
CA VAL A 63 -4.44 -0.88 2.09
C VAL A 63 -3.48 0.23 2.48
N THR A 64 -3.61 1.40 1.89
CA THR A 64 -2.64 2.47 2.10
C THR A 64 -3.22 3.85 1.84
N HIS A 65 -2.62 4.85 2.47
CA HIS A 65 -2.85 6.26 2.16
C HIS A 65 -1.75 6.84 1.27
N GLU A 66 -0.81 6.00 0.85
CA GLU A 66 0.28 6.41 -0.04
C GLU A 66 -0.23 6.48 -1.48
N MET A 67 -0.72 7.64 -1.87
CA MET A 67 -1.40 7.82 -3.15
C MET A 67 -0.49 7.62 -4.35
N SER A 68 0.76 8.10 -4.27
CA SER A 68 1.73 7.88 -5.34
C SER A 68 2.00 6.42 -5.58
N PHE A 69 2.15 5.66 -4.51
CA PHE A 69 2.37 4.22 -4.59
C PHE A 69 1.16 3.55 -5.26
N ALA A 70 -0.04 3.90 -4.79
CA ALA A 70 -1.27 3.31 -5.34
C ALA A 70 -1.39 3.60 -6.84
N GLU A 71 -1.11 4.82 -7.26
CA GLU A 71 -1.22 5.20 -8.66
C GLU A 71 -0.19 4.49 -9.55
N ASN A 72 1.04 4.40 -9.08
CA ASN A 72 2.16 3.99 -9.94
C ASN A 72 2.50 2.51 -9.87
N VAL A 73 2.09 1.82 -8.83
CA VAL A 73 2.47 0.42 -8.63
C VAL A 73 1.30 -0.53 -8.82
N SER A 74 0.10 -0.17 -8.38
CA SER A 74 -1.04 -1.08 -8.48
C SER A 74 -1.68 -1.04 -9.85
N GLU A 75 -2.25 -2.16 -10.26
CA GLU A 75 -3.00 -2.26 -11.50
C GLU A 75 -4.37 -1.62 -11.35
N ASN A 76 -5.02 -1.89 -10.22
CA ASN A 76 -6.35 -1.36 -9.93
C ASN A 76 -6.37 -0.73 -8.55
N VAL A 77 -7.24 0.25 -8.39
CA VAL A 77 -7.41 0.96 -7.12
C VAL A 77 -8.88 0.94 -6.73
N MET A 78 -9.11 0.73 -5.45
CA MET A 78 -10.44 0.83 -4.86
C MET A 78 -10.41 1.95 -3.83
N ILE A 79 -11.20 2.97 -4.05
CA ILE A 79 -11.31 4.10 -3.11
C ILE A 79 -12.46 3.81 -2.16
N MET A 80 -12.16 3.84 -0.87
CA MET A 80 -13.17 3.55 0.15
C MET A 80 -13.24 4.69 1.16
N ALA A 81 -14.45 4.99 1.59
CA ALA A 81 -14.68 5.97 2.65
C ALA A 81 -15.97 5.60 3.37
N ASP A 82 -15.95 5.77 4.69
CA ASP A 82 -17.13 5.53 5.54
C ASP A 82 -17.73 4.13 5.34
N GLY A 83 -16.88 3.15 5.10
CA GLY A 83 -17.32 1.76 4.93
C GLY A 83 -17.86 1.43 3.55
N ASP A 84 -17.87 2.40 2.64
CA ASP A 84 -18.40 2.20 1.29
C ASP A 84 -17.30 2.27 0.25
N VAL A 85 -17.49 1.54 -0.85
CA VAL A 85 -16.62 1.65 -2.02
C VAL A 85 -17.11 2.84 -2.84
N LEU A 86 -16.26 3.85 -2.97
CA LEU A 86 -16.63 5.02 -3.76
C LEU A 86 -16.40 4.79 -5.25
N GLU A 87 -15.27 4.18 -5.58
CA GLU A 87 -14.90 3.98 -6.96
C GLU A 87 -13.87 2.87 -7.07
N TYR A 88 -13.90 2.11 -8.16
CA TYR A 88 -12.93 1.04 -8.41
C TYR A 88 -12.60 1.02 -9.89
N GLY A 89 -11.35 0.81 -10.23
CA GLY A 89 -10.93 0.69 -11.61
C GLY A 89 -9.43 0.76 -11.80
N PRO A 90 -8.96 0.88 -13.04
CA PRO A 90 -7.54 1.02 -13.32
C PRO A 90 -6.95 2.19 -12.54
N SER A 91 -5.79 1.96 -11.93
CA SER A 91 -5.25 2.91 -10.96
C SER A 91 -5.07 4.32 -11.50
N ARG A 92 -4.51 4.47 -12.68
CA ARG A 92 -4.29 5.81 -13.24
C ARG A 92 -5.59 6.52 -13.56
N GLU A 93 -6.57 5.78 -14.05
CA GLU A 93 -7.88 6.38 -14.36
C GLU A 93 -8.57 6.84 -13.11
N VAL A 94 -8.63 6.00 -12.07
CA VAL A 94 -9.27 6.35 -10.82
C VAL A 94 -8.56 7.52 -10.13
N MET A 95 -7.23 7.49 -10.12
CA MET A 95 -6.44 8.50 -9.42
C MET A 95 -6.37 9.83 -10.15
N ARG A 96 -6.32 9.82 -11.47
CA ARG A 96 -6.15 11.05 -12.26
C ARG A 96 -7.44 11.59 -12.85
N ASN A 97 -8.41 10.72 -13.10
CA ASN A 97 -9.66 11.12 -13.73
C ASN A 97 -10.85 10.44 -13.04
N PRO A 98 -11.01 10.66 -11.73
CA PRO A 98 -12.12 10.02 -11.01
C PRO A 98 -13.45 10.51 -11.55
N GLN A 99 -14.42 9.61 -11.61
CA GLN A 99 -15.71 9.91 -12.19
C GLN A 99 -16.72 10.44 -11.20
N LYS A 100 -16.57 10.11 -9.92
CA LYS A 100 -17.53 10.50 -8.90
C LYS A 100 -17.06 11.70 -8.11
N GLU A 101 -17.98 12.61 -7.79
CA GLU A 101 -17.66 13.81 -7.02
C GLU A 101 -17.07 13.49 -5.65
N ARG A 102 -17.57 12.45 -4.98
CA ARG A 102 -17.02 12.07 -3.67
C ARG A 102 -15.58 11.61 -3.79
N THR A 103 -15.25 10.88 -4.86
CA THR A 103 -13.89 10.44 -5.12
C THR A 103 -12.97 11.63 -5.34
N LYS A 104 -13.44 12.59 -6.15
CA LYS A 104 -12.66 13.80 -6.41
C LYS A 104 -12.34 14.55 -5.13
N ARG A 105 -13.35 14.72 -4.26
CA ARG A 105 -13.16 15.42 -2.98
C ARG A 105 -12.22 14.64 -2.06
N PHE A 106 -12.36 13.32 -2.01
CA PHE A 106 -11.51 12.48 -1.19
C PHE A 106 -10.05 12.59 -1.62
N LEU A 107 -9.79 12.44 -2.91
CA LEU A 107 -8.43 12.50 -3.43
C LEU A 107 -7.81 13.87 -3.23
N LYS A 108 -8.59 14.93 -3.43
CA LYS A 108 -8.09 16.27 -3.18
C LYS A 108 -7.69 16.46 -1.71
N ALA A 109 -8.52 15.98 -0.81
CA ALA A 109 -8.24 16.11 0.62
C ALA A 109 -6.96 15.38 1.04
N VAL A 110 -6.71 14.18 0.50
CA VAL A 110 -5.51 13.41 0.88
C VAL A 110 -4.25 13.86 0.16
N THR A 111 -4.38 14.48 -1.00
CA THR A 111 -3.20 14.94 -1.75
C THR A 111 -2.80 16.37 -1.42
N ASP A 112 -3.72 17.16 -0.90
CA ASP A 112 -3.46 18.57 -0.54
C ASP A 112 -2.87 18.74 0.86
N ARG A 113 -2.49 17.69 1.51
CA ARG A 113 -1.90 17.79 2.84
C ARG A 113 -0.52 18.36 2.85
#